data_0083c67643e0208c3806ddfe65ed4624
#
_entry.id   0083c67643e0208c3806ddfe65ed4624
#
_cell.length_a   1.000
_cell.length_b   1.000
_cell.length_c   1.000
_cell.angle_alpha   90.00
_cell.angle_beta   90.00
_cell.angle_gamma   90.00
#
_symmetry.space_group_name_H-M   'P 1'
#
loop_
_entity.id
_entity.type
_entity.pdbx_description
1 polymer ?
#
loop_
_entity_poly.entity_id
_entity_poly.type
_entity_poly.pdbx_seq_one_letter_code
_entity_poly.pdbx_strand_id
1 'polypeptide(L)'
;MIKAVLFDFDETLQDRTEAFEDYMDTFFSDFCPDISSDEIERRKQDMRITGNGGYVNREEWYATLIESWQWKNAPSSKELALHYDTKFGDHNVIFPDSARLLEELKNRGYLVGIITNGPSILQHHKLDTSGLRKYCDIVVVSGDIDIHKPDPAIFTYTADKLGLKAEECVYVGDHPVNDIQGSLAAGMKPIRMNYGWFKDQDLRNDVPVIESIIDVLNIVK
;
A
#
# COMPACT_ATOMS: atom_id res chain seq x y z
N MET A 1 17.39 -4.95 -21.27
CA MET A 1 17.11 -3.50 -21.10
C MET A 1 15.80 -3.38 -20.34
N ILE A 2 15.71 -2.50 -19.37
CA ILE A 2 14.47 -2.25 -18.62
C ILE A 2 13.46 -1.55 -19.52
N LYS A 3 12.21 -2.00 -19.46
CA LYS A 3 11.07 -1.46 -20.24
C LYS A 3 9.90 -1.06 -19.37
N ALA A 4 9.78 -1.59 -18.15
CA ALA A 4 8.73 -1.22 -17.21
C ALA A 4 9.29 -0.92 -15.83
N VAL A 5 8.61 0.01 -15.14
CA VAL A 5 8.81 0.29 -13.71
C VAL A 5 7.48 0.07 -13.01
N LEU A 6 7.46 -0.90 -12.13
CA LEU A 6 6.28 -1.31 -11.36
C LEU A 6 6.45 -0.91 -9.91
N PHE A 7 5.38 -0.55 -9.26
CA PHE A 7 5.39 0.00 -7.90
C PHE A 7 4.44 -0.78 -6.99
N ASP A 8 4.79 -0.91 -5.73
CA ASP A 8 3.80 -1.02 -4.68
C ASP A 8 3.06 0.32 -4.51
N PHE A 9 1.97 0.32 -3.76
CA PHE A 9 1.17 1.53 -3.54
C PHE A 9 1.36 2.09 -2.13
N ASP A 10 1.05 1.30 -1.09
CA ASP A 10 1.11 1.70 0.31
C ASP A 10 2.57 1.84 0.79
N GLU A 11 2.92 2.91 1.51
CA GLU A 11 4.29 3.23 1.98
C GLU A 11 5.34 3.35 0.84
N THR A 12 4.88 3.35 -0.42
CA THR A 12 5.73 3.47 -1.61
C THR A 12 5.34 4.69 -2.46
N LEU A 13 4.09 4.80 -2.89
CA LEU A 13 3.55 5.96 -3.62
C LEU A 13 2.69 6.85 -2.75
N GLN A 14 2.22 6.34 -1.62
CA GLN A 14 1.47 7.08 -0.61
C GLN A 14 1.98 6.79 0.81
N ASP A 15 1.80 7.76 1.69
CA ASP A 15 1.96 7.63 3.14
C ASP A 15 0.69 7.02 3.73
N ARG A 16 0.67 5.68 3.83
CA ARG A 16 -0.47 4.97 4.40
C ARG A 16 -0.60 5.22 5.90
N THR A 17 0.52 5.46 6.57
CA THR A 17 0.53 5.72 8.01
C THR A 17 -0.19 7.03 8.31
N GLU A 18 0.11 8.10 7.59
CA GLU A 18 -0.58 9.39 7.73
C GLU A 18 -2.05 9.29 7.29
N ALA A 19 -2.33 8.59 6.19
CA ALA A 19 -3.70 8.31 5.74
C ALA A 19 -4.52 7.57 6.81
N PHE A 20 -3.90 6.71 7.61
CA PHE A 20 -4.57 6.01 8.69
C PHE A 20 -4.89 6.93 9.87
N GLU A 21 -4.03 7.91 10.17
CA GLU A 21 -4.33 8.93 11.18
C GLU A 21 -5.57 9.74 10.79
N ASP A 22 -5.62 10.24 9.56
CA ASP A 22 -6.78 10.98 9.05
C ASP A 22 -8.06 10.12 9.04
N TYR A 23 -7.94 8.86 8.64
CA TYR A 23 -9.06 7.92 8.67
C TYR A 23 -9.60 7.71 10.09
N MET A 24 -8.72 7.61 11.10
CA MET A 24 -9.17 7.43 12.49
C MET A 24 -10.03 8.59 12.97
N ASP A 25 -9.76 9.83 12.54
CA ASP A 25 -10.61 10.97 12.88
C ASP A 25 -12.04 10.80 12.34
N THR A 26 -12.16 10.40 11.08
CA THR A 26 -13.46 10.08 10.48
C THR A 26 -14.14 8.92 11.20
N PHE A 27 -13.41 7.85 11.50
CA PHE A 27 -13.94 6.70 12.22
C PHE A 27 -14.53 7.09 13.59
N PHE A 28 -13.82 7.88 14.39
CA PHE A 28 -14.31 8.31 15.70
C PHE A 28 -15.45 9.32 15.60
N SER A 29 -15.44 10.19 14.60
CA SER A 29 -16.56 11.09 14.31
C SER A 29 -17.85 10.33 13.98
N ASP A 30 -17.74 9.28 13.16
CA ASP A 30 -18.91 8.53 12.68
C ASP A 30 -19.49 7.57 13.73
N PHE A 31 -18.62 6.97 14.54
CA PHE A 31 -19.04 5.89 15.45
C PHE A 31 -18.98 6.23 16.94
N CYS A 32 -18.23 7.25 17.33
CA CYS A 32 -17.99 7.57 18.74
C CYS A 32 -18.05 9.08 19.03
N PRO A 33 -19.06 9.83 18.57
CA PRO A 33 -19.08 11.29 18.67
C PRO A 33 -19.14 11.82 20.12
N ASP A 34 -19.60 10.99 21.06
CA ASP A 34 -19.87 11.40 22.44
C ASP A 34 -18.77 11.05 23.45
N ILE A 35 -17.66 10.44 23.01
CA ILE A 35 -16.55 10.11 23.92
C ILE A 35 -15.57 11.28 24.05
N SER A 36 -14.85 11.33 25.18
CA SER A 36 -13.88 12.41 25.44
C SER A 36 -12.68 12.33 24.50
N SER A 37 -11.99 13.45 24.27
CA SER A 37 -10.77 13.54 23.48
C SER A 37 -9.68 12.60 24.01
N ASP A 38 -9.52 12.47 25.32
CA ASP A 38 -8.53 11.58 25.94
C ASP A 38 -8.84 10.12 25.64
N GLU A 39 -10.13 9.74 25.66
CA GLU A 39 -10.56 8.37 25.32
C GLU A 39 -10.38 8.11 23.81
N ILE A 40 -10.67 9.09 22.94
CA ILE A 40 -10.37 8.99 21.50
C ILE A 40 -8.89 8.69 21.29
N GLU A 41 -8.00 9.49 21.88
CA GLU A 41 -6.56 9.31 21.68
C GLU A 41 -6.05 7.96 22.22
N ARG A 42 -6.57 7.51 23.35
CA ARG A 42 -6.27 6.17 23.88
C ARG A 42 -6.68 5.07 22.88
N ARG A 43 -7.88 5.17 22.32
CA ARG A 43 -8.37 4.19 21.35
C ARG A 43 -7.63 4.26 20.01
N LYS A 44 -7.26 5.45 19.55
CA LYS A 44 -6.37 5.60 18.39
C LYS A 44 -5.04 4.89 18.62
N GLN A 45 -4.46 5.03 19.83
CA GLN A 45 -3.23 4.33 20.17
C GLN A 45 -3.41 2.80 20.14
N ASP A 46 -4.53 2.28 20.64
CA ASP A 46 -4.85 0.85 20.52
C ASP A 46 -4.93 0.43 19.04
N MET A 47 -5.58 1.23 18.18
CA MET A 47 -5.67 0.96 16.75
C MET A 47 -4.31 0.97 16.05
N ARG A 48 -3.41 1.90 16.40
CA ARG A 48 -2.04 1.96 15.86
C ARG A 48 -1.25 0.70 16.21
N ILE A 49 -1.30 0.31 17.49
CA ILE A 49 -0.54 -0.84 18.00
C ILE A 49 -1.08 -2.15 17.41
N THR A 50 -2.39 -2.35 17.45
CA THR A 50 -3.00 -3.63 17.08
C THR A 50 -3.23 -3.78 15.57
N GLY A 51 -3.27 -2.68 14.84
CA GLY A 51 -3.47 -2.67 13.38
C GLY A 51 -2.27 -3.19 12.59
N ASN A 52 -1.11 -3.38 13.25
CA ASN A 52 0.08 -4.04 12.70
C ASN A 52 0.42 -3.60 11.25
N GLY A 53 0.51 -2.29 11.01
CA GLY A 53 0.80 -1.75 9.68
C GLY A 53 -0.23 -2.10 8.60
N GLY A 54 -1.42 -2.58 8.99
CA GLY A 54 -2.48 -3.00 8.07
C GLY A 54 -2.46 -4.49 7.70
N TYR A 55 -1.55 -5.27 8.26
CA TYR A 55 -1.41 -6.72 8.02
C TYR A 55 -2.28 -7.56 8.97
N VAL A 56 -3.55 -7.16 9.14
CA VAL A 56 -4.52 -7.84 10.00
C VAL A 56 -5.79 -8.20 9.21
N ASN A 57 -6.46 -9.27 9.61
CA ASN A 57 -7.84 -9.49 9.20
C ASN A 57 -8.72 -8.42 9.87
N ARG A 58 -9.32 -7.52 9.10
CA ARG A 58 -10.03 -6.36 9.62
C ARG A 58 -11.23 -6.71 10.46
N GLU A 59 -12.01 -7.72 10.06
CA GLU A 59 -13.19 -8.12 10.82
C GLU A 59 -12.81 -8.68 12.19
N GLU A 60 -11.79 -9.53 12.25
CA GLU A 60 -11.25 -10.06 13.51
C GLU A 60 -10.62 -8.97 14.37
N TRP A 61 -9.90 -8.04 13.74
CA TRP A 61 -9.30 -6.91 14.43
C TRP A 61 -10.34 -6.00 15.08
N TYR A 62 -11.39 -5.61 14.34
CA TYR A 62 -12.48 -4.83 14.93
C TYR A 62 -13.25 -5.59 16.01
N ALA A 63 -13.44 -6.91 15.86
CA ALA A 63 -14.05 -7.71 16.92
C ALA A 63 -13.21 -7.64 18.21
N THR A 64 -11.87 -7.73 18.10
CA THR A 64 -10.97 -7.60 19.23
C THR A 64 -11.04 -6.21 19.87
N LEU A 65 -11.10 -5.14 19.07
CA LEU A 65 -11.25 -3.77 19.58
C LEU A 65 -12.58 -3.55 20.29
N ILE A 66 -13.69 -4.04 19.74
CA ILE A 66 -15.01 -3.96 20.37
C ILE A 66 -14.98 -4.60 21.76
N GLU A 67 -14.36 -5.80 21.88
CA GLU A 67 -14.24 -6.50 23.15
C GLU A 67 -13.34 -5.75 24.14
N SER A 68 -12.15 -5.36 23.71
CA SER A 68 -11.15 -4.69 24.56
C SER A 68 -11.63 -3.34 25.09
N TRP A 69 -12.38 -2.59 24.28
CA TRP A 69 -12.98 -1.31 24.67
C TRP A 69 -14.29 -1.47 25.45
N GLN A 70 -14.78 -2.69 25.61
CA GLN A 70 -16.10 -2.96 26.19
C GLN A 70 -17.18 -2.07 25.55
N TRP A 71 -17.08 -1.90 24.23
CA TRP A 71 -17.88 -0.94 23.48
C TRP A 71 -19.34 -1.38 23.40
N LYS A 72 -20.16 -0.81 24.29
CA LYS A 72 -21.61 -1.10 24.34
C LYS A 72 -22.31 -0.54 23.12
N ASN A 73 -23.18 -1.33 22.52
CA ASN A 73 -23.93 -0.98 21.31
C ASN A 73 -23.02 -0.65 20.11
N ALA A 74 -21.82 -1.24 20.05
CA ALA A 74 -20.96 -1.12 18.90
C ALA A 74 -21.65 -1.62 17.63
N PRO A 75 -21.34 -1.04 16.46
CA PRO A 75 -21.63 -1.69 15.19
C PRO A 75 -20.96 -3.07 15.14
N SER A 76 -21.42 -3.96 14.26
CA SER A 76 -20.75 -5.23 14.07
C SER A 76 -19.33 -5.04 13.51
N SER A 77 -18.42 -5.95 13.82
CA SER A 77 -17.05 -5.93 13.28
C SER A 77 -17.05 -5.91 11.75
N LYS A 78 -18.03 -6.56 11.13
CA LYS A 78 -18.21 -6.55 9.67
C LYS A 78 -18.59 -5.17 9.13
N GLU A 79 -19.49 -4.43 9.81
CA GLU A 79 -19.84 -3.06 9.42
C GLU A 79 -18.64 -2.12 9.56
N LEU A 80 -17.85 -2.25 10.63
CA LEU A 80 -16.63 -1.46 10.82
C LEU A 80 -15.56 -1.80 9.76
N ALA A 81 -15.39 -3.07 9.41
CA ALA A 81 -14.49 -3.49 8.34
C ALA A 81 -14.93 -2.94 6.97
N LEU A 82 -16.24 -2.98 6.68
CA LEU A 82 -16.78 -2.41 5.45
C LEU A 82 -16.62 -0.88 5.41
N HIS A 83 -16.81 -0.19 6.54
CA HIS A 83 -16.54 1.24 6.63
C HIS A 83 -15.06 1.55 6.28
N TYR A 84 -14.12 0.79 6.85
CA TYR A 84 -12.72 0.92 6.49
C TYR A 84 -12.50 0.73 4.98
N ASP A 85 -13.00 -0.36 4.43
CA ASP A 85 -12.76 -0.72 3.01
C ASP A 85 -13.38 0.30 2.03
N THR A 86 -14.41 1.03 2.45
CA THR A 86 -15.13 2.00 1.60
C THR A 86 -14.75 3.46 1.87
N LYS A 87 -14.14 3.78 3.02
CA LYS A 87 -13.84 5.16 3.42
C LYS A 87 -12.34 5.47 3.47
N PHE A 88 -11.51 4.48 3.73
CA PHE A 88 -10.07 4.72 3.87
C PHE A 88 -9.46 5.43 2.64
N GLY A 89 -9.92 5.09 1.44
CA GLY A 89 -9.42 5.70 0.21
C GLY A 89 -9.69 7.21 0.08
N ASP A 90 -10.65 7.76 0.84
CA ASP A 90 -10.91 9.19 0.89
C ASP A 90 -9.80 9.98 1.63
N HIS A 91 -8.93 9.28 2.36
CA HIS A 91 -7.87 9.81 3.22
C HIS A 91 -6.46 9.64 2.63
N ASN A 92 -6.34 9.37 1.32
CA ASN A 92 -5.03 9.17 0.70
C ASN A 92 -4.08 10.35 0.91
N VAL A 93 -2.89 10.07 1.41
CA VAL A 93 -1.77 11.02 1.50
C VAL A 93 -0.70 10.60 0.49
N ILE A 94 -0.75 11.17 -0.69
CA ILE A 94 0.18 10.84 -1.79
C ILE A 94 1.51 11.55 -1.56
N PHE A 95 2.64 10.84 -1.67
CA PHE A 95 3.95 11.48 -1.60
C PHE A 95 4.09 12.54 -2.69
N PRO A 96 4.65 13.73 -2.37
CA PRO A 96 4.65 14.90 -3.26
C PRO A 96 5.17 14.63 -4.67
N ASP A 97 6.17 13.75 -4.81
CA ASP A 97 6.81 13.46 -6.10
C ASP A 97 6.23 12.24 -6.83
N SER A 98 5.25 11.53 -6.26
CA SER A 98 4.72 10.30 -6.88
C SER A 98 4.15 10.53 -8.27
N ALA A 99 3.26 11.52 -8.42
CA ALA A 99 2.67 11.83 -9.73
C ALA A 99 3.73 12.27 -10.75
N ARG A 100 4.66 13.14 -10.33
CA ARG A 100 5.78 13.62 -11.15
C ARG A 100 6.68 12.47 -11.60
N LEU A 101 7.01 11.55 -10.71
CA LEU A 101 7.81 10.38 -11.03
C LEU A 101 7.15 9.53 -12.11
N LEU A 102 5.87 9.17 -11.90
CA LEU A 102 5.15 8.31 -12.85
C LEU A 102 5.04 8.97 -14.23
N GLU A 103 4.75 10.27 -14.28
CA GLU A 103 4.70 11.05 -15.52
C GLU A 103 6.07 11.08 -16.22
N GLU A 104 7.15 11.34 -15.48
CA GLU A 104 8.51 11.38 -16.03
C GLU A 104 8.95 10.01 -16.58
N LEU A 105 8.62 8.90 -15.90
CA LEU A 105 8.90 7.56 -16.42
C LEU A 105 8.15 7.29 -17.73
N LYS A 106 6.90 7.72 -17.84
CA LYS A 106 6.12 7.64 -19.08
C LYS A 106 6.78 8.45 -20.19
N ASN A 107 7.22 9.68 -19.91
CA ASN A 107 7.90 10.55 -20.87
C ASN A 107 9.22 9.97 -21.36
N ARG A 108 9.91 9.18 -20.52
CA ARG A 108 11.13 8.42 -20.90
C ARG A 108 10.83 7.12 -21.67
N GLY A 109 9.53 6.81 -21.89
CA GLY A 109 9.10 5.64 -22.66
C GLY A 109 8.99 4.34 -21.87
N TYR A 110 9.05 4.38 -20.54
CA TYR A 110 8.77 3.20 -19.71
C TYR A 110 7.27 2.94 -19.60
N LEU A 111 6.91 1.65 -19.55
CA LEU A 111 5.60 1.26 -19.05
C LEU A 111 5.59 1.39 -17.53
N VAL A 112 4.48 1.87 -16.99
CA VAL A 112 4.30 2.11 -15.56
C VAL A 112 3.15 1.26 -15.03
N GLY A 113 3.32 0.62 -13.88
CA GLY A 113 2.25 -0.17 -13.28
C GLY A 113 2.30 -0.19 -11.76
N ILE A 114 1.19 -0.62 -11.17
CA ILE A 114 1.05 -0.83 -9.73
C ILE A 114 0.67 -2.28 -9.47
N ILE A 115 1.34 -2.90 -8.49
CA ILE A 115 0.99 -4.22 -7.93
C ILE A 115 0.80 -4.04 -6.43
N THR A 116 -0.43 -4.17 -5.94
CA THR A 116 -0.75 -3.92 -4.54
C THR A 116 -1.51 -5.07 -3.91
N ASN A 117 -1.15 -5.40 -2.65
CA ASN A 117 -1.89 -6.38 -1.86
C ASN A 117 -3.08 -5.71 -1.14
N GLY A 118 -4.22 -6.36 -1.17
CA GLY A 118 -5.40 -5.95 -0.41
C GLY A 118 -6.72 -6.32 -1.06
N PRO A 119 -7.84 -6.09 -0.37
CA PRO A 119 -9.17 -6.29 -0.93
C PRO A 119 -9.42 -5.39 -2.14
N SER A 120 -10.10 -5.94 -3.15
CA SER A 120 -10.42 -5.25 -4.41
C SER A 120 -11.06 -3.88 -4.17
N ILE A 121 -12.14 -3.83 -3.39
CA ILE A 121 -12.89 -2.59 -3.09
C ILE A 121 -11.95 -1.50 -2.54
N LEU A 122 -11.17 -1.83 -1.52
CA LEU A 122 -10.29 -0.86 -0.86
C LEU A 122 -9.22 -0.34 -1.81
N GLN A 123 -8.46 -1.24 -2.45
CA GLN A 123 -7.33 -0.82 -3.27
C GLN A 123 -7.76 -0.06 -4.52
N HIS A 124 -8.87 -0.45 -5.15
CA HIS A 124 -9.42 0.32 -6.27
C HIS A 124 -9.91 1.70 -5.83
N HIS A 125 -10.61 1.82 -4.70
CA HIS A 125 -11.03 3.12 -4.16
C HIS A 125 -9.82 4.03 -3.90
N LYS A 126 -8.78 3.53 -3.21
CA LYS A 126 -7.54 4.28 -2.97
C LYS A 126 -6.87 4.74 -4.28
N LEU A 127 -6.77 3.85 -5.26
CA LEU A 127 -6.16 4.17 -6.56
C LEU A 127 -6.97 5.20 -7.35
N ASP A 128 -8.29 5.15 -7.28
CA ASP A 128 -9.17 6.08 -8.00
C ASP A 128 -9.11 7.48 -7.37
N THR A 129 -9.14 7.57 -6.04
CA THR A 129 -9.07 8.85 -5.31
C THR A 129 -7.66 9.46 -5.28
N SER A 130 -6.60 8.63 -5.41
CA SER A 130 -5.20 9.10 -5.46
C SER A 130 -4.87 9.97 -6.66
N GLY A 131 -5.61 9.84 -7.75
CA GLY A 131 -5.29 10.47 -9.03
C GLY A 131 -4.06 9.88 -9.74
N LEU A 132 -3.45 8.79 -9.23
CA LEU A 132 -2.27 8.18 -9.83
C LEU A 132 -2.61 7.15 -10.92
N ARG A 133 -3.80 6.55 -10.90
CA ARG A 133 -4.23 5.55 -11.88
C ARG A 133 -4.05 5.99 -13.34
N LYS A 134 -4.24 7.28 -13.63
CA LYS A 134 -4.13 7.85 -15.00
C LYS A 134 -2.73 7.73 -15.62
N TYR A 135 -1.69 7.52 -14.79
CA TYR A 135 -0.31 7.34 -15.27
C TYR A 135 0.04 5.88 -15.50
N CYS A 136 -0.80 4.94 -15.04
CA CYS A 136 -0.51 3.52 -15.08
C CYS A 136 -0.98 2.86 -16.37
N ASP A 137 -0.13 2.05 -16.99
CA ASP A 137 -0.49 1.15 -18.09
C ASP A 137 -1.17 -0.12 -17.57
N ILE A 138 -0.87 -0.49 -16.32
CA ILE A 138 -1.48 -1.64 -15.64
C ILE A 138 -1.62 -1.37 -14.15
N VAL A 139 -2.70 -1.90 -13.58
CA VAL A 139 -2.91 -2.00 -12.13
C VAL A 139 -3.31 -3.43 -11.82
N VAL A 140 -2.61 -4.06 -10.89
CA VAL A 140 -2.91 -5.41 -10.40
C VAL A 140 -3.15 -5.34 -8.90
N VAL A 141 -4.36 -5.68 -8.49
CA VAL A 141 -4.76 -5.81 -7.10
C VAL A 141 -4.86 -7.28 -6.75
N SER A 142 -4.19 -7.71 -5.69
CA SER A 142 -4.17 -9.14 -5.31
C SER A 142 -5.56 -9.73 -5.09
N GLY A 143 -6.49 -8.92 -4.54
CA GLY A 143 -7.87 -9.32 -4.31
C GLY A 143 -8.70 -9.54 -5.57
N ASP A 144 -8.24 -9.10 -6.76
CA ASP A 144 -8.93 -9.35 -8.03
C ASP A 144 -8.61 -10.71 -8.62
N ILE A 145 -7.42 -11.24 -8.31
CA ILE A 145 -6.87 -12.45 -8.95
C ILE A 145 -6.54 -13.56 -7.97
N ASP A 146 -6.75 -13.32 -6.67
CA ASP A 146 -6.44 -14.25 -5.57
C ASP A 146 -4.98 -14.74 -5.57
N ILE A 147 -4.05 -13.87 -5.98
CA ILE A 147 -2.60 -14.08 -5.92
C ILE A 147 -1.99 -12.89 -5.19
N HIS A 148 -1.23 -13.16 -4.11
CA HIS A 148 -0.72 -12.14 -3.22
C HIS A 148 0.81 -12.10 -3.20
N LYS A 149 1.41 -10.90 -3.15
CA LYS A 149 2.82 -10.77 -2.82
C LYS A 149 3.07 -11.42 -1.45
N PRO A 150 4.13 -12.21 -1.24
CA PRO A 150 5.35 -12.32 -2.06
C PRO A 150 5.32 -13.43 -3.13
N ASP A 151 4.17 -14.04 -3.45
CA ASP A 151 4.13 -15.06 -4.50
C ASP A 151 4.66 -14.47 -5.82
N PRO A 152 5.74 -15.04 -6.41
CA PRO A 152 6.30 -14.53 -7.67
C PRO A 152 5.29 -14.56 -8.83
N ALA A 153 4.21 -15.32 -8.72
CA ALA A 153 3.19 -15.41 -9.75
C ALA A 153 2.48 -14.06 -10.01
N ILE A 154 2.30 -13.20 -9.00
CA ILE A 154 1.66 -11.88 -9.21
C ILE A 154 2.54 -10.95 -10.05
N PHE A 155 3.87 -11.02 -9.87
CA PHE A 155 4.84 -10.22 -10.60
C PHE A 155 4.97 -10.71 -12.05
N THR A 156 5.08 -12.03 -12.25
CA THR A 156 5.15 -12.62 -13.60
C THR A 156 3.85 -12.40 -14.36
N TYR A 157 2.69 -12.57 -13.72
CA TYR A 157 1.39 -12.23 -14.29
C TYR A 157 1.34 -10.78 -14.79
N THR A 158 1.86 -9.84 -13.99
CA THR A 158 1.88 -8.41 -14.38
C THR A 158 2.79 -8.16 -15.58
N ALA A 159 3.99 -8.75 -15.58
CA ALA A 159 4.93 -8.64 -16.70
C ALA A 159 4.34 -9.23 -17.99
N ASP A 160 3.71 -10.41 -17.91
CA ASP A 160 3.05 -11.07 -19.05
C ASP A 160 1.91 -10.22 -19.63
N LYS A 161 1.11 -9.57 -18.77
CA LYS A 161 0.04 -8.66 -19.21
C LYS A 161 0.58 -7.44 -19.97
N LEU A 162 1.82 -7.01 -19.66
CA LEU A 162 2.53 -5.95 -20.38
C LEU A 162 3.27 -6.45 -21.62
N GLY A 163 3.26 -7.76 -21.88
CA GLY A 163 4.01 -8.38 -22.99
C GLY A 163 5.53 -8.37 -22.75
N LEU A 164 5.96 -8.38 -21.49
CA LEU A 164 7.36 -8.29 -21.07
C LEU A 164 7.78 -9.56 -20.32
N LYS A 165 9.10 -9.76 -20.24
CA LYS A 165 9.71 -10.70 -19.31
C LYS A 165 9.96 -10.01 -17.98
N ALA A 166 9.94 -10.74 -16.87
CA ALA A 166 10.22 -10.20 -15.54
C ALA A 166 11.58 -9.47 -15.47
N GLU A 167 12.62 -10.00 -16.13
CA GLU A 167 13.97 -9.37 -16.21
C GLU A 167 14.02 -8.00 -16.90
N GLU A 168 12.95 -7.63 -17.61
CA GLU A 168 12.78 -6.33 -18.26
C GLU A 168 12.03 -5.32 -17.36
N CYS A 169 11.67 -5.73 -16.13
CA CYS A 169 10.94 -4.93 -15.17
C CYS A 169 11.80 -4.57 -13.94
N VAL A 170 11.67 -3.33 -13.49
CA VAL A 170 12.05 -2.91 -12.14
C VAL A 170 10.81 -2.92 -11.28
N TYR A 171 10.94 -3.35 -10.02
CA TYR A 171 9.88 -3.26 -9.02
C TYR A 171 10.33 -2.40 -7.84
N VAL A 172 9.52 -1.44 -7.45
CA VAL A 172 9.79 -0.51 -6.34
C VAL A 172 8.79 -0.76 -5.22
N GLY A 173 9.25 -0.99 -3.99
CA GLY A 173 8.38 -1.21 -2.84
C GLY A 173 9.13 -1.08 -1.51
N ASP A 174 8.39 -1.01 -0.40
CA ASP A 174 8.96 -0.84 0.94
C ASP A 174 9.16 -2.17 1.68
N HIS A 175 8.28 -3.16 1.43
CA HIS A 175 8.22 -4.37 2.23
C HIS A 175 9.33 -5.38 1.88
N PRO A 176 10.21 -5.76 2.86
CA PRO A 176 11.36 -6.62 2.59
C PRO A 176 11.02 -7.99 2.02
N VAL A 177 9.89 -8.57 2.41
CA VAL A 177 9.46 -9.89 1.94
C VAL A 177 8.51 -9.77 0.75
N ASN A 178 7.40 -9.03 0.91
CA ASN A 178 6.36 -8.96 -0.13
C ASN A 178 6.90 -8.38 -1.43
N ASP A 179 7.65 -7.28 -1.35
CA ASP A 179 8.11 -6.53 -2.50
C ASP A 179 9.49 -7.00 -2.97
N ILE A 180 10.45 -7.02 -2.05
CA ILE A 180 11.84 -7.23 -2.43
C ILE A 180 12.11 -8.72 -2.72
N GLN A 181 11.77 -9.62 -1.78
CA GLN A 181 12.00 -11.04 -2.01
C GLN A 181 11.06 -11.59 -3.09
N GLY A 182 9.78 -11.15 -3.11
CA GLY A 182 8.80 -11.58 -4.11
C GLY A 182 9.21 -11.19 -5.54
N SER A 183 9.59 -9.94 -5.77
CA SER A 183 10.03 -9.47 -7.09
C SER A 183 11.35 -10.10 -7.54
N LEU A 184 12.31 -10.32 -6.62
CA LEU A 184 13.53 -11.07 -6.90
C LEU A 184 13.23 -12.51 -7.31
N ALA A 185 12.33 -13.19 -6.60
CA ALA A 185 11.94 -14.57 -6.93
C ALA A 185 11.28 -14.68 -8.31
N ALA A 186 10.60 -13.62 -8.74
CA ALA A 186 10.04 -13.51 -10.09
C ALA A 186 11.07 -13.18 -11.18
N GLY A 187 12.31 -12.79 -10.80
CA GLY A 187 13.35 -12.37 -11.73
C GLY A 187 13.34 -10.88 -12.10
N MET A 188 12.56 -10.07 -11.41
CA MET A 188 12.57 -8.60 -11.55
C MET A 188 13.77 -7.99 -10.81
N LYS A 189 14.06 -6.72 -11.08
CA LYS A 189 15.07 -5.94 -10.37
C LYS A 189 14.42 -5.06 -9.31
N PRO A 190 14.58 -5.37 -8.01
CA PRO A 190 13.96 -4.56 -6.96
C PRO A 190 14.71 -3.27 -6.70
N ILE A 191 13.96 -2.25 -6.27
CA ILE A 191 14.44 -1.04 -5.58
C ILE A 191 13.64 -0.93 -4.30
N ARG A 192 14.29 -0.75 -3.17
CA ARG A 192 13.61 -0.59 -1.89
C ARG A 192 13.36 0.87 -1.56
N MET A 193 12.11 1.21 -1.27
CA MET A 193 11.75 2.43 -0.58
C MET A 193 11.98 2.26 0.92
N ASN A 194 12.86 3.06 1.54
CA ASN A 194 13.15 2.99 2.96
C ASN A 194 12.17 3.86 3.75
N TYR A 195 10.92 3.42 3.82
CA TYR A 195 9.83 4.16 4.47
C TYR A 195 8.90 3.22 5.26
N GLY A 196 8.00 3.82 6.05
CA GLY A 196 6.90 3.14 6.71
C GLY A 196 7.31 2.16 7.80
N TRP A 197 6.50 1.12 7.96
CA TRP A 197 6.62 0.13 9.03
C TRP A 197 7.93 -0.66 9.01
N PHE A 198 8.53 -0.85 7.83
CA PHE A 198 9.74 -1.63 7.63
C PHE A 198 10.99 -0.76 7.46
N LYS A 199 10.89 0.53 7.77
CA LYS A 199 12.03 1.45 7.72
C LYS A 199 13.22 0.92 8.53
N ASP A 200 14.42 1.08 7.98
CA ASP A 200 15.70 0.71 8.60
C ASP A 200 15.88 -0.78 8.94
N GLN A 201 15.00 -1.66 8.42
CA GLN A 201 15.26 -3.10 8.52
C GLN A 201 16.41 -3.51 7.59
N ASP A 202 17.32 -4.33 8.12
CA ASP A 202 18.43 -4.88 7.35
C ASP A 202 17.93 -5.71 6.16
N LEU A 203 18.44 -5.38 4.99
CA LEU A 203 18.23 -6.12 3.76
C LEU A 203 19.57 -6.52 3.13
N ARG A 204 19.47 -7.34 2.09
CA ARG A 204 20.60 -7.67 1.23
C ARG A 204 21.30 -6.41 0.72
N ASN A 205 22.62 -6.36 0.84
CA ASN A 205 23.43 -5.21 0.43
C ASN A 205 23.47 -4.95 -1.09
N ASP A 206 22.87 -5.85 -1.89
CA ASP A 206 22.86 -5.78 -3.36
C ASP A 206 21.57 -5.15 -3.94
N VAL A 207 20.61 -4.78 -3.09
CA VAL A 207 19.38 -4.11 -3.51
C VAL A 207 19.54 -2.60 -3.32
N PRO A 208 19.33 -1.80 -4.38
CA PRO A 208 19.31 -0.34 -4.24
C PRO A 208 18.23 0.11 -3.25
N VAL A 209 18.60 1.03 -2.36
CA VAL A 209 17.71 1.63 -1.36
C VAL A 209 17.55 3.12 -1.67
N ILE A 210 16.34 3.62 -1.61
CA ILE A 210 16.00 5.04 -1.80
C ILE A 210 15.25 5.57 -0.59
N GLU A 211 15.48 6.84 -0.25
CA GLU A 211 14.77 7.55 0.83
C GLU A 211 13.63 8.43 0.27
N SER A 212 13.66 8.71 -1.03
CA SER A 212 12.62 9.46 -1.73
C SER A 212 12.24 8.74 -3.01
N ILE A 213 10.95 8.69 -3.29
CA ILE A 213 10.45 7.96 -4.46
C ILE A 213 10.98 8.50 -5.80
N ILE A 214 11.29 9.80 -5.87
CA ILE A 214 11.85 10.43 -7.07
C ILE A 214 13.25 9.92 -7.41
N ASP A 215 13.99 9.34 -6.46
CA ASP A 215 15.34 8.80 -6.67
C ASP A 215 15.36 7.58 -7.60
N VAL A 216 14.21 6.98 -7.85
CA VAL A 216 14.03 5.95 -8.90
C VAL A 216 14.58 6.45 -10.25
N LEU A 217 14.40 7.73 -10.57
CA LEU A 217 14.87 8.34 -11.82
C LEU A 217 16.40 8.36 -11.98
N ASN A 218 17.15 8.22 -10.89
CA ASN A 218 18.60 8.18 -10.88
C ASN A 218 19.13 6.75 -11.13
N ILE A 219 18.29 5.75 -10.84
CA ILE A 219 18.64 4.32 -10.93
C ILE A 219 18.20 3.73 -12.27
N VAL A 220 16.99 4.10 -12.72
CA VAL A 220 16.41 3.61 -13.99
C VAL A 220 16.85 4.54 -15.13
N LYS A 221 17.69 3.99 -16.05
CA LYS A 221 18.26 4.72 -17.19
C LYS A 221 17.88 4.05 -18.50
#